data_b4fc9a21df3a66e52503fccc50e6baf3
#
_entry.id   b4fc9a21df3a66e52503fccc50e6baf3
#
_cell.length_a   1.000
_cell.length_b   1.000
_cell.length_c   1.000
_cell.angle_alpha   90.00
_cell.angle_beta   90.00
_cell.angle_gamma   90.00
#
_symmetry.space_group_name_H-M   'P 1'
#
loop_
_entity.id
_entity.type
_entity.pdbx_description
1 polymer ?
#
loop_
_entity_poly.entity_id
_entity_poly.type
_entity_poly.pdbx_seq_one_letter_code
_entity_poly.pdbx_strand_id
1 'polypeptide(L)'
;MTAPRIDPDLAALLGRVWPRLPAGAARAEAMGFAWAAVSTPFVRREGRRVVGHVGVIELPLVMAGRPVAVGSIHAVCTDPERRGRGLGRALMEEALAACTGRYDTLVLTTAIPDFYVKFGFRPVREHAFTRALPPRSGAMRQGRRVLTERPEDLQLLRRLLAARAPVSERLGSLEDGTVFVVALLLTWGDFSRVHYHAALDVLTVHEVRDRTLVLYDVVGAAIPPLGALADAIGADADRIMTFFHPDRLGEGFVAEPLDAALAAAHDDWFTGLMARGPLAVEGGPLILPPLTRT
;
A
#
# COMPACT_ATOMS: atom_id res chain seq x y z
N MET A 1 -11.35 -15.46 -20.79
CA MET A 1 -12.00 -14.19 -20.45
C MET A 1 -10.93 -13.12 -20.32
N THR A 2 -11.05 -12.01 -21.04
CA THR A 2 -10.12 -10.87 -20.92
C THR A 2 -10.31 -10.22 -19.55
N ALA A 3 -9.21 -9.88 -18.85
CA ALA A 3 -9.28 -9.17 -17.57
C ALA A 3 -10.04 -7.83 -17.75
N PRO A 4 -10.82 -7.40 -16.74
CA PRO A 4 -11.52 -6.13 -16.81
C PRO A 4 -10.51 -4.99 -16.90
N ARG A 5 -10.79 -4.01 -17.78
CA ARG A 5 -9.95 -2.82 -17.99
C ARG A 5 -10.59 -1.60 -17.39
N ILE A 6 -9.75 -0.64 -16.99
CA ILE A 6 -10.26 0.68 -16.63
C ILE A 6 -10.96 1.30 -17.84
N ASP A 7 -12.18 1.80 -17.64
CA ASP A 7 -12.93 2.55 -18.64
C ASP A 7 -12.08 3.70 -19.20
N PRO A 8 -11.92 3.87 -20.51
CA PRO A 8 -11.07 4.90 -21.10
C PRO A 8 -11.44 6.34 -20.68
N ASP A 9 -12.74 6.63 -20.52
CA ASP A 9 -13.20 7.96 -20.10
C ASP A 9 -12.88 8.21 -18.62
N LEU A 10 -12.93 7.15 -17.80
CA LEU A 10 -12.45 7.19 -16.41
C LEU A 10 -10.93 7.37 -16.34
N ALA A 11 -10.18 6.61 -17.14
CA ALA A 11 -8.73 6.76 -17.21
C ALA A 11 -8.31 8.19 -17.60
N ALA A 12 -9.06 8.82 -18.53
CA ALA A 12 -8.83 10.21 -18.91
C ALA A 12 -9.06 11.20 -17.74
N LEU A 13 -10.08 10.99 -16.91
CA LEU A 13 -10.29 11.81 -15.70
C LEU A 13 -9.16 11.59 -14.69
N LEU A 14 -8.84 10.33 -14.39
CA LEU A 14 -7.79 9.96 -13.43
C LEU A 14 -6.43 10.53 -13.84
N GLY A 15 -6.10 10.47 -15.14
CA GLY A 15 -4.85 11.01 -15.68
C GLY A 15 -4.72 12.53 -15.57
N ARG A 16 -5.83 13.28 -15.54
CA ARG A 16 -5.81 14.73 -15.29
C ARG A 16 -5.50 15.10 -13.84
N VAL A 17 -5.84 14.21 -12.91
CA VAL A 17 -5.62 14.44 -11.47
C VAL A 17 -4.31 13.78 -11.02
N TRP A 18 -4.06 12.57 -11.47
CA TRP A 18 -2.85 11.79 -11.17
C TRP A 18 -2.23 11.26 -12.47
N PRO A 19 -1.33 11.99 -13.11
CA PRO A 19 -0.79 11.63 -14.42
C PRO A 19 -0.16 10.24 -14.51
N ARG A 20 0.41 9.73 -13.41
CA ARG A 20 1.04 8.41 -13.35
C ARG A 20 0.05 7.26 -13.20
N LEU A 21 -1.17 7.51 -12.70
CA LEU A 21 -2.10 6.44 -12.32
C LEU A 21 -2.55 5.58 -13.52
N PRO A 22 -3.03 6.13 -14.65
CA PRO A 22 -3.46 5.29 -15.77
C PRO A 22 -2.33 4.44 -16.34
N ALA A 23 -1.12 5.00 -16.46
CA ALA A 23 0.03 4.27 -16.96
C ALA A 23 0.49 3.15 -16.00
N GLY A 24 0.53 3.44 -14.69
CA GLY A 24 0.84 2.45 -13.66
C GLY A 24 -0.16 1.31 -13.62
N ALA A 25 -1.46 1.62 -13.67
CA ALA A 25 -2.53 0.63 -13.69
C ALA A 25 -2.49 -0.24 -14.96
N ALA A 26 -2.24 0.36 -16.13
CA ALA A 26 -2.09 -0.39 -17.39
C ALA A 26 -0.87 -1.32 -17.37
N ARG A 27 0.25 -0.88 -16.77
CA ARG A 27 1.43 -1.72 -16.60
C ARG A 27 1.18 -2.87 -15.63
N ALA A 28 0.48 -2.64 -14.51
CA ALA A 28 0.07 -3.69 -13.58
C ALA A 28 -0.86 -4.71 -14.26
N GLU A 29 -1.81 -4.25 -15.08
CA GLU A 29 -2.71 -5.09 -15.87
C GLU A 29 -1.93 -5.99 -16.83
N ALA A 30 -0.94 -5.45 -17.55
CA ALA A 30 -0.07 -6.22 -18.44
C ALA A 30 0.71 -7.33 -17.69
N MET A 31 0.99 -7.12 -16.41
CA MET A 31 1.59 -8.11 -15.51
C MET A 31 0.56 -9.06 -14.86
N GLY A 32 -0.74 -8.94 -15.20
CA GLY A 32 -1.82 -9.76 -14.67
C GLY A 32 -2.42 -9.28 -13.34
N PHE A 33 -2.12 -8.04 -12.93
CA PHE A 33 -2.66 -7.39 -11.74
C PHE A 33 -3.62 -6.28 -12.15
N ALA A 34 -4.84 -6.66 -12.52
CA ALA A 34 -5.83 -5.74 -13.08
C ALA A 34 -6.53 -4.92 -11.99
N TRP A 35 -6.25 -3.62 -11.93
CA TRP A 35 -6.90 -2.70 -10.99
C TRP A 35 -8.42 -2.72 -11.08
N ALA A 36 -8.96 -2.76 -12.30
CA ALA A 36 -10.40 -2.81 -12.53
C ALA A 36 -11.07 -4.11 -12.04
N ALA A 37 -10.30 -5.15 -11.70
CA ALA A 37 -10.84 -6.38 -11.11
C ALA A 37 -11.10 -6.26 -9.61
N VAL A 38 -10.39 -5.36 -8.92
CA VAL A 38 -10.45 -5.21 -7.45
C VAL A 38 -11.13 -3.90 -7.02
N SER A 39 -11.24 -2.92 -7.92
CA SER A 39 -11.85 -1.62 -7.64
C SER A 39 -13.29 -1.55 -8.13
N THR A 40 -14.22 -1.14 -7.26
CA THR A 40 -15.59 -0.79 -7.62
C THR A 40 -15.68 0.72 -7.83
N PRO A 41 -15.86 1.20 -9.08
CA PRO A 41 -15.91 2.63 -9.36
C PRO A 41 -17.33 3.19 -9.19
N PHE A 42 -17.45 4.31 -8.50
CA PHE A 42 -18.62 5.19 -8.48
C PHE A 42 -18.30 6.41 -9.34
N VAL A 43 -19.06 6.62 -10.40
CA VAL A 43 -18.74 7.66 -11.40
C VAL A 43 -19.91 8.60 -11.65
N ARG A 44 -19.59 9.86 -11.93
CA ARG A 44 -20.53 10.84 -12.47
C ARG A 44 -20.14 11.16 -13.91
N ARG A 45 -21.13 11.16 -14.80
CA ARG A 45 -20.93 11.43 -16.23
C ARG A 45 -21.72 12.66 -16.67
N GLU A 46 -21.14 13.42 -17.60
CA GLU A 46 -21.82 14.40 -18.44
C GLU A 46 -21.65 13.94 -19.89
N GLY A 47 -22.70 13.37 -20.47
CA GLY A 47 -22.61 12.66 -21.73
C GLY A 47 -21.63 11.48 -21.63
N ARG A 48 -20.62 11.44 -22.48
CA ARG A 48 -19.55 10.41 -22.45
C ARG A 48 -18.44 10.74 -21.43
N ARG A 49 -18.26 11.99 -21.03
CA ARG A 49 -17.18 12.46 -20.16
C ARG A 49 -17.43 12.04 -18.73
N VAL A 50 -16.48 11.34 -18.11
CA VAL A 50 -16.48 11.13 -16.65
C VAL A 50 -15.98 12.41 -15.98
N VAL A 51 -16.79 12.96 -15.06
CA VAL A 51 -16.52 14.24 -14.37
C VAL A 51 -16.32 14.10 -12.87
N GLY A 52 -16.52 12.89 -12.32
CA GLY A 52 -16.24 12.58 -10.93
C GLY A 52 -16.08 11.10 -10.71
N HIS A 53 -15.25 10.73 -9.75
CA HIS A 53 -14.96 9.36 -9.37
C HIS A 53 -14.71 9.22 -7.87
N VAL A 54 -15.21 8.13 -7.31
CA VAL A 54 -14.84 7.54 -6.02
C VAL A 54 -14.66 6.05 -6.26
N GLY A 55 -13.54 5.47 -5.88
CA GLY A 55 -13.34 4.03 -5.93
C GLY A 55 -13.45 3.39 -4.55
N VAL A 56 -13.88 2.14 -4.51
CA VAL A 56 -13.86 1.30 -3.31
C VAL A 56 -13.12 0.01 -3.63
N ILE A 57 -12.14 -0.33 -2.81
CA ILE A 57 -11.42 -1.61 -2.84
C ILE A 57 -11.63 -2.31 -1.51
N GLU A 58 -11.90 -3.61 -1.55
CA GLU A 58 -11.82 -4.45 -0.37
C GLU A 58 -10.35 -4.78 -0.08
N LEU A 59 -9.88 -4.39 1.10
CA LEU A 59 -8.55 -4.77 1.59
C LEU A 59 -8.69 -5.92 2.58
N PRO A 60 -8.20 -7.12 2.25
CA PRO A 60 -8.10 -8.21 3.20
C PRO A 60 -6.90 -7.93 4.13
N LEU A 61 -7.18 -7.57 5.37
CA LEU A 61 -6.16 -7.25 6.37
C LEU A 61 -6.18 -8.26 7.52
N VAL A 62 -5.05 -8.40 8.20
CA VAL A 62 -5.00 -8.89 9.57
C VAL A 62 -4.99 -7.69 10.49
N MET A 63 -5.88 -7.67 11.48
CA MET A 63 -5.89 -6.70 12.57
C MET A 63 -5.97 -7.42 13.92
N ALA A 64 -4.99 -7.20 14.78
CA ALA A 64 -4.87 -7.84 16.10
C ALA A 64 -5.02 -9.38 16.00
N GLY A 65 -4.32 -10.00 15.04
CA GLY A 65 -4.29 -11.44 14.80
C GLY A 65 -5.55 -12.02 14.13
N ARG A 66 -6.49 -11.18 13.64
CA ARG A 66 -7.73 -11.65 13.02
C ARG A 66 -7.84 -11.14 11.59
N PRO A 67 -8.22 -12.00 10.63
CA PRO A 67 -8.59 -11.55 9.29
C PRO A 67 -9.81 -10.63 9.34
N VAL A 68 -9.72 -9.48 8.67
CA VAL A 68 -10.80 -8.49 8.59
C VAL A 68 -10.86 -7.94 7.16
N ALA A 69 -12.07 -7.88 6.58
CA ALA A 69 -12.30 -7.16 5.34
C ALA A 69 -12.53 -5.68 5.65
N VAL A 70 -11.68 -4.82 5.10
CA VAL A 70 -11.76 -3.37 5.24
C VAL A 70 -12.06 -2.74 3.89
N GLY A 71 -13.02 -1.82 3.83
CA GLY A 71 -13.25 -1.04 2.62
C GLY A 71 -12.26 0.12 2.54
N SER A 72 -11.50 0.21 1.45
CA SER A 72 -10.63 1.37 1.20
C SER A 72 -11.26 2.28 0.16
N ILE A 73 -11.46 3.55 0.54
CA ILE A 73 -11.91 4.61 -0.37
C ILE A 73 -10.69 5.18 -1.06
N HIS A 74 -10.71 5.21 -2.39
CA HIS A 74 -9.53 5.65 -3.15
C HIS A 74 -9.89 6.47 -4.39
N ALA A 75 -8.89 7.14 -4.95
CA ALA A 75 -8.97 7.90 -6.20
C ALA A 75 -10.19 8.85 -6.24
N VAL A 76 -10.47 9.51 -5.11
CA VAL A 76 -11.59 10.46 -5.00
C VAL A 76 -11.24 11.73 -5.75
N CYS A 77 -11.94 11.98 -6.85
CA CYS A 77 -11.70 13.18 -7.64
C CYS A 77 -12.94 13.73 -8.32
N THR A 78 -12.87 15.02 -8.61
CA THR A 78 -13.82 15.73 -9.49
C THR A 78 -13.01 16.50 -10.52
N ASP A 79 -13.47 16.44 -11.78
CA ASP A 79 -12.93 17.23 -12.87
C ASP A 79 -12.72 18.67 -12.42
N PRO A 80 -11.51 19.26 -12.58
CA PRO A 80 -11.21 20.61 -12.13
C PRO A 80 -12.24 21.66 -12.59
N GLU A 81 -12.76 21.51 -13.82
CA GLU A 81 -13.76 22.42 -14.39
C GLU A 81 -15.18 22.23 -13.80
N ARG A 82 -15.38 21.20 -13.01
CA ARG A 82 -16.67 20.79 -12.43
C ARG A 82 -16.69 20.84 -10.89
N ARG A 83 -15.59 21.30 -10.28
CA ARG A 83 -15.51 21.50 -8.83
C ARG A 83 -16.53 22.51 -8.32
N GLY A 84 -16.81 22.48 -7.02
CA GLY A 84 -17.77 23.39 -6.37
C GLY A 84 -19.25 23.08 -6.60
N ARG A 85 -19.58 22.00 -7.35
CA ARG A 85 -20.96 21.60 -7.68
C ARG A 85 -21.53 20.45 -6.83
N GLY A 86 -20.84 20.07 -5.75
CA GLY A 86 -21.28 18.98 -4.86
C GLY A 86 -21.05 17.57 -5.39
N LEU A 87 -20.46 17.39 -6.60
CA LEU A 87 -20.30 16.07 -7.22
C LEU A 87 -19.49 15.08 -6.37
N GLY A 88 -18.36 15.54 -5.80
CA GLY A 88 -17.53 14.70 -4.92
C GLY A 88 -18.26 14.28 -3.65
N ARG A 89 -19.13 15.15 -3.09
CA ARG A 89 -19.96 14.81 -1.93
C ARG A 89 -20.98 13.74 -2.29
N ALA A 90 -21.72 13.92 -3.37
CA ALA A 90 -22.75 12.98 -3.79
C ALA A 90 -22.16 11.59 -4.09
N LEU A 91 -20.99 11.51 -4.76
CA LEU A 91 -20.30 10.25 -5.02
C LEU A 91 -19.77 9.59 -3.74
N MET A 92 -19.28 10.37 -2.77
CA MET A 92 -18.87 9.83 -1.47
C MET A 92 -20.06 9.24 -0.72
N GLU A 93 -21.21 9.93 -0.70
CA GLU A 93 -22.44 9.44 -0.05
C GLU A 93 -22.92 8.14 -0.71
N GLU A 94 -22.88 8.04 -2.05
CA GLU A 94 -23.22 6.86 -2.82
C GLU A 94 -22.28 5.68 -2.51
N ALA A 95 -20.98 5.90 -2.53
CA ALA A 95 -19.97 4.89 -2.20
C ALA A 95 -20.11 4.40 -0.75
N LEU A 96 -20.32 5.31 0.19
CA LEU A 96 -20.52 4.96 1.60
C LEU A 96 -21.80 4.19 1.85
N ALA A 97 -22.88 4.51 1.15
CA ALA A 97 -24.13 3.73 1.19
C ALA A 97 -23.92 2.29 0.71
N ALA A 98 -23.15 2.10 -0.36
CA ALA A 98 -22.79 0.78 -0.88
C ALA A 98 -21.87 -0.02 0.06
N CYS A 99 -21.09 0.66 0.90
CA CYS A 99 -20.23 0.02 1.90
C CYS A 99 -20.99 -0.39 3.18
N THR A 100 -22.18 0.19 3.43
CA THR A 100 -22.97 -0.06 4.64
C THR A 100 -23.40 -1.52 4.72
N GLY A 101 -23.14 -2.16 5.86
CA GLY A 101 -23.41 -3.60 6.07
C GLY A 101 -22.43 -4.56 5.38
N ARG A 102 -21.50 -4.03 4.57
CA ARG A 102 -20.43 -4.81 3.93
C ARG A 102 -19.13 -4.71 4.70
N TYR A 103 -18.80 -3.52 5.19
CA TYR A 103 -17.56 -3.25 5.92
C TYR A 103 -17.89 -2.52 7.23
N ASP A 104 -17.38 -3.05 8.34
CA ASP A 104 -17.44 -2.38 9.64
C ASP A 104 -16.43 -1.23 9.72
N THR A 105 -15.34 -1.36 9.00
CA THR A 105 -14.24 -0.39 8.96
C THR A 105 -14.00 0.07 7.52
N LEU A 106 -13.91 1.39 7.35
CA LEU A 106 -13.45 2.02 6.12
C LEU A 106 -12.16 2.78 6.39
N VAL A 107 -11.24 2.76 5.45
CA VAL A 107 -10.00 3.53 5.49
C VAL A 107 -9.81 4.34 4.21
N LEU A 108 -9.01 5.37 4.27
CA LEU A 108 -8.48 6.11 3.13
C LEU A 108 -7.17 6.80 3.51
N THR A 109 -6.40 7.21 2.51
CA THR A 109 -5.23 8.07 2.70
C THR A 109 -5.45 9.40 1.98
N THR A 110 -5.10 10.53 2.62
CA THR A 110 -5.39 11.85 2.07
C THR A 110 -4.48 12.96 2.60
N ALA A 111 -4.20 13.95 1.73
CA ALA A 111 -3.59 15.22 2.12
C ALA A 111 -4.64 16.30 2.51
N ILE A 112 -5.95 16.02 2.37
CA ILE A 112 -7.04 16.97 2.63
C ILE A 112 -8.06 16.39 3.63
N PRO A 113 -7.68 16.10 4.88
CA PRO A 113 -8.52 15.40 5.86
C PRO A 113 -9.87 16.07 6.13
N ASP A 114 -9.94 17.40 6.12
CA ASP A 114 -11.15 18.17 6.40
C ASP A 114 -12.32 17.85 5.45
N PHE A 115 -12.00 17.41 4.22
CA PHE A 115 -13.03 16.94 3.29
C PHE A 115 -13.73 15.68 3.79
N TYR A 116 -13.02 14.78 4.49
CA TYR A 116 -13.52 13.47 4.89
C TYR A 116 -14.10 13.42 6.30
N VAL A 117 -13.75 14.36 7.19
CA VAL A 117 -14.30 14.44 8.55
C VAL A 117 -15.84 14.49 8.55
N LYS A 118 -16.44 15.24 7.62
CA LYS A 118 -17.90 15.34 7.47
C LYS A 118 -18.61 14.03 7.08
N PHE A 119 -17.85 13.05 6.60
CA PHE A 119 -18.32 11.70 6.30
C PHE A 119 -18.07 10.71 7.45
N GLY A 120 -17.64 11.19 8.60
CA GLY A 120 -17.36 10.37 9.79
C GLY A 120 -15.98 9.71 9.81
N PHE A 121 -15.07 10.10 8.92
CA PHE A 121 -13.68 9.68 9.01
C PHE A 121 -12.93 10.52 10.06
N ARG A 122 -12.01 9.88 10.78
CA ARG A 122 -11.11 10.52 11.73
C ARG A 122 -9.66 10.25 11.34
N PRO A 123 -8.73 11.18 11.58
CA PRO A 123 -7.30 10.93 11.42
C PRO A 123 -6.82 9.80 12.32
N VAL A 124 -5.91 8.98 11.80
CA VAL A 124 -5.22 7.93 12.55
C VAL A 124 -3.75 8.29 12.66
N ARG A 125 -3.22 8.31 13.89
CA ARG A 125 -1.80 8.56 14.10
C ARG A 125 -1.00 7.33 13.74
N GLU A 126 -0.07 7.47 12.83
CA GLU A 126 0.82 6.41 12.38
C GLU A 126 2.24 6.56 12.92
N HIS A 127 2.99 5.46 12.92
CA HIS A 127 4.35 5.39 13.45
C HIS A 127 5.25 4.58 12.51
N ALA A 128 6.47 5.03 12.25
CA ALA A 128 7.54 4.16 11.80
C ALA A 128 8.17 3.44 13.01
N PHE A 129 8.91 2.37 12.74
CA PHE A 129 9.55 1.60 13.81
C PHE A 129 11.02 1.44 13.50
N THR A 130 11.87 1.76 14.48
CA THR A 130 13.32 1.75 14.29
C THR A 130 14.01 0.87 15.32
N ARG A 131 15.15 0.31 14.92
CA ARG A 131 16.01 -0.49 15.78
C ARG A 131 17.45 -0.39 15.31
N ALA A 132 18.41 -0.37 16.23
CA ALA A 132 19.83 -0.54 15.89
C ALA A 132 20.09 -1.94 15.36
N LEU A 133 20.94 -2.04 14.34
CA LEU A 133 21.46 -3.29 13.82
C LEU A 133 22.89 -3.51 14.37
N PRO A 134 23.20 -4.74 14.83
CA PRO A 134 24.55 -5.05 15.25
C PRO A 134 25.51 -4.98 14.05
N PRO A 135 26.79 -4.60 14.26
CA PRO A 135 27.81 -4.67 13.22
C PRO A 135 27.87 -6.06 12.61
N ARG A 136 27.99 -6.14 11.30
CA ARG A 136 28.04 -7.41 10.56
C ARG A 136 29.43 -7.67 10.05
N SER A 137 29.92 -8.88 10.32
CA SER A 137 31.17 -9.40 9.77
C SER A 137 30.82 -10.63 8.91
N GLY A 138 31.00 -10.54 7.61
CA GLY A 138 30.82 -11.69 6.71
C GLY A 138 30.58 -11.29 5.25
N ALA A 139 30.65 -12.26 4.35
CA ALA A 139 30.33 -12.06 2.94
C ALA A 139 28.84 -11.74 2.80
N MET A 140 28.55 -10.54 2.33
CA MET A 140 27.18 -10.07 2.13
C MET A 140 26.51 -10.86 1.00
N ARG A 141 25.49 -11.64 1.32
CA ARG A 141 24.62 -12.26 0.30
C ARG A 141 23.54 -11.26 -0.04
N GLN A 142 23.76 -10.46 -1.07
CA GLN A 142 22.71 -9.58 -1.56
C GLN A 142 21.63 -10.39 -2.28
N GLY A 143 20.37 -10.08 -1.99
CA GLY A 143 19.25 -10.56 -2.77
C GLY A 143 19.38 -10.10 -4.23
N ARG A 144 18.89 -10.88 -5.17
CA ARG A 144 18.84 -10.45 -6.57
C ARG A 144 17.63 -9.56 -6.82
N ARG A 145 17.75 -8.53 -7.63
CA ARG A 145 16.62 -7.69 -8.06
C ARG A 145 15.62 -8.51 -8.86
N VAL A 146 14.35 -8.19 -8.69
CA VAL A 146 13.25 -8.75 -9.49
C VAL A 146 13.11 -7.92 -10.77
N LEU A 147 13.17 -8.59 -11.92
CA LEU A 147 13.06 -7.99 -13.25
C LEU A 147 11.76 -8.47 -13.90
N THR A 148 10.72 -7.64 -13.86
CA THR A 148 9.37 -8.01 -14.33
C THR A 148 9.26 -8.26 -15.84
N GLU A 149 10.29 -7.91 -16.60
CA GLU A 149 10.48 -8.26 -18.02
C GLU A 149 10.79 -9.75 -18.21
N ARG A 150 11.27 -10.42 -17.16
CA ARG A 150 11.57 -11.86 -17.19
C ARG A 150 10.35 -12.65 -16.77
N PRO A 151 9.86 -13.58 -17.58
CA PRO A 151 8.68 -14.38 -17.24
C PRO A 151 8.82 -15.16 -15.93
N GLU A 152 10.03 -15.68 -15.62
CA GLU A 152 10.34 -16.39 -14.39
C GLU A 152 10.22 -15.50 -13.16
N ASP A 153 10.63 -14.24 -13.23
CA ASP A 153 10.52 -13.28 -12.12
C ASP A 153 9.07 -12.84 -11.92
N LEU A 154 8.32 -12.69 -12.99
CA LEU A 154 6.90 -12.39 -12.89
C LEU A 154 6.10 -13.56 -12.29
N GLN A 155 6.45 -14.81 -12.64
CA GLN A 155 5.87 -16.00 -12.02
C GLN A 155 6.24 -16.10 -10.54
N LEU A 156 7.50 -15.81 -10.19
CA LEU A 156 7.99 -15.76 -8.81
C LEU A 156 7.21 -14.71 -7.99
N LEU A 157 7.06 -13.50 -8.52
CA LEU A 157 6.31 -12.41 -7.90
C LEU A 157 4.86 -12.84 -7.61
N ARG A 158 4.17 -13.40 -8.60
CA ARG A 158 2.80 -13.89 -8.46
C ARG A 158 2.68 -15.00 -7.40
N ARG A 159 3.60 -15.96 -7.43
CA ARG A 159 3.61 -17.08 -6.47
C ARG A 159 3.77 -16.57 -5.03
N LEU A 160 4.72 -15.68 -4.79
CA LEU A 160 5.00 -15.19 -3.45
C LEU A 160 3.90 -14.25 -2.93
N LEU A 161 3.30 -13.42 -3.81
CA LEU A 161 2.15 -12.60 -3.44
C LEU A 161 0.91 -13.45 -3.10
N ALA A 162 0.64 -14.49 -3.88
CA ALA A 162 -0.49 -15.39 -3.63
C ALA A 162 -0.35 -16.22 -2.33
N ALA A 163 0.90 -16.50 -1.92
CA ALA A 163 1.20 -17.27 -0.72
C ALA A 163 1.59 -16.40 0.49
N ARG A 164 1.47 -15.05 0.39
CA ARG A 164 2.03 -14.17 1.41
C ARG A 164 1.38 -14.35 2.78
N ALA A 165 2.22 -14.50 3.79
CA ALA A 165 1.82 -14.27 5.17
C ALA A 165 1.72 -12.74 5.44
N PRO A 166 0.85 -12.29 6.35
CA PRO A 166 0.84 -10.89 6.74
C PRO A 166 2.20 -10.50 7.33
N VAL A 167 2.73 -9.36 6.94
CA VAL A 167 4.02 -8.86 7.43
C VAL A 167 3.97 -8.54 8.93
N SER A 168 2.77 -8.35 9.45
CA SER A 168 2.46 -8.09 10.87
C SER A 168 1.12 -8.73 11.23
N GLU A 169 1.02 -9.32 12.41
CA GLU A 169 -0.26 -9.77 12.99
C GLU A 169 -1.04 -8.60 13.60
N ARG A 170 -0.36 -7.49 13.89
CA ARG A 170 -1.04 -6.31 14.43
C ARG A 170 -1.81 -5.58 13.34
N LEU A 171 -1.17 -5.26 12.22
CA LEU A 171 -1.80 -4.68 11.04
C LEU A 171 -0.97 -5.07 9.81
N GLY A 172 -1.49 -5.94 9.00
CA GLY A 172 -0.81 -6.44 7.80
C GLY A 172 -1.78 -6.78 6.69
N SER A 173 -1.32 -6.73 5.45
CA SER A 173 -2.10 -7.14 4.28
C SER A 173 -2.04 -8.65 4.11
N LEU A 174 -3.18 -9.23 3.78
CA LEU A 174 -3.32 -10.56 3.20
C LEU A 174 -3.29 -10.45 1.66
N GLU A 175 -3.53 -11.49 0.96
CA GLU A 175 -3.55 -11.71 -0.48
C GLU A 175 -3.99 -10.52 -1.38
N ASP A 176 -3.22 -9.43 -1.47
CA ASP A 176 -3.54 -8.35 -2.41
C ASP A 176 -2.35 -8.00 -3.31
N GLY A 177 -2.11 -8.85 -4.28
CA GLY A 177 -1.07 -8.62 -5.27
C GLY A 177 -1.34 -7.40 -6.15
N THR A 178 -2.60 -7.08 -6.43
CA THR A 178 -2.95 -5.95 -7.31
C THR A 178 -2.65 -4.62 -6.64
N VAL A 179 -3.08 -4.42 -5.39
CA VAL A 179 -2.78 -3.18 -4.64
C VAL A 179 -1.28 -3.04 -4.45
N PHE A 180 -0.59 -4.11 -4.05
CA PHE A 180 0.87 -4.12 -3.91
C PHE A 180 1.59 -3.65 -5.18
N VAL A 181 1.27 -4.24 -6.34
CA VAL A 181 1.94 -3.93 -7.62
C VAL A 181 1.59 -2.51 -8.09
N VAL A 182 0.32 -2.10 -7.98
CA VAL A 182 -0.10 -0.75 -8.37
C VAL A 182 0.53 0.30 -7.46
N ALA A 183 0.50 0.11 -6.14
CA ALA A 183 1.16 1.00 -5.19
C ALA A 183 2.65 1.16 -5.50
N LEU A 184 3.34 0.07 -5.77
CA LEU A 184 4.76 0.06 -6.14
C LEU A 184 5.05 0.88 -7.41
N LEU A 185 4.23 0.68 -8.46
CA LEU A 185 4.37 1.41 -9.72
C LEU A 185 4.00 2.89 -9.62
N LEU A 186 3.00 3.23 -8.83
CA LEU A 186 2.60 4.62 -8.63
C LEU A 186 3.66 5.40 -7.88
N THR A 187 4.36 4.75 -6.98
CA THR A 187 5.35 5.40 -6.16
C THR A 187 6.69 5.54 -6.84
N TRP A 188 7.30 4.40 -7.14
CA TRP A 188 8.67 4.39 -7.66
C TRP A 188 8.73 4.25 -9.18
N GLY A 189 7.62 3.91 -9.81
CA GLY A 189 7.54 3.68 -11.25
C GLY A 189 8.14 2.35 -11.71
N ASP A 190 8.83 1.61 -10.82
CA ASP A 190 9.53 0.37 -11.16
C ASP A 190 9.69 -0.58 -9.96
N PHE A 191 10.38 -1.69 -10.16
CA PHE A 191 10.67 -2.72 -9.17
C PHE A 191 12.12 -2.63 -8.64
N SER A 192 12.77 -1.48 -8.72
CA SER A 192 14.18 -1.31 -8.34
C SER A 192 14.48 -1.65 -6.88
N ARG A 193 13.48 -1.51 -6.00
CA ARG A 193 13.57 -1.81 -4.57
C ARG A 193 13.11 -3.23 -4.20
N VAL A 194 12.66 -4.02 -5.18
CA VAL A 194 12.18 -5.40 -4.95
C VAL A 194 13.31 -6.40 -5.17
N HIS A 195 13.67 -7.12 -4.11
CA HIS A 195 14.75 -8.10 -4.14
C HIS A 195 14.26 -9.48 -3.68
N TYR A 196 14.69 -10.51 -4.39
CA TYR A 196 14.40 -11.90 -4.03
C TYR A 196 15.57 -12.52 -3.28
N HIS A 197 15.29 -13.15 -2.15
CA HIS A 197 16.24 -13.86 -1.30
C HIS A 197 15.94 -15.35 -1.34
N ALA A 198 16.65 -16.07 -2.22
CA ALA A 198 16.36 -17.50 -2.49
C ALA A 198 16.50 -18.40 -1.26
N ALA A 199 17.44 -18.12 -0.35
CA ALA A 199 17.65 -18.91 0.86
C ALA A 199 16.47 -18.82 1.85
N LEU A 200 15.67 -17.78 1.78
CA LEU A 200 14.50 -17.53 2.64
C LEU A 200 13.18 -17.67 1.90
N ASP A 201 13.22 -17.79 0.57
CA ASP A 201 12.08 -17.76 -0.34
C ASP A 201 11.14 -16.56 -0.09
N VAL A 202 11.71 -15.37 0.05
CA VAL A 202 10.97 -14.12 0.26
C VAL A 202 11.41 -13.03 -0.70
N LEU A 203 10.47 -12.10 -0.97
CA LEU A 203 10.82 -10.78 -1.50
C LEU A 203 10.95 -9.80 -0.33
N THR A 204 11.87 -8.87 -0.46
CA THR A 204 11.90 -7.66 0.36
C THR A 204 11.73 -6.45 -0.53
N VAL A 205 11.00 -5.45 -0.04
CA VAL A 205 10.95 -4.13 -0.65
C VAL A 205 11.72 -3.20 0.27
N HIS A 206 12.92 -2.81 -0.15
CA HIS A 206 13.83 -2.06 0.70
C HIS A 206 14.77 -1.15 -0.08
N GLU A 207 15.37 -0.23 0.65
CA GLU A 207 16.53 0.57 0.21
C GLU A 207 17.44 0.85 1.41
N VAL A 208 18.63 1.38 1.14
CA VAL A 208 19.53 1.87 2.18
C VAL A 208 19.74 3.37 1.99
N ARG A 209 19.46 4.13 3.04
CA ARG A 209 19.67 5.59 3.11
C ARG A 209 20.46 5.92 4.38
N ASP A 210 21.55 6.66 4.26
CA ASP A 210 22.34 7.12 5.40
C ASP A 210 22.59 6.04 6.45
N ARG A 211 23.07 4.86 6.00
CA ARG A 211 23.33 3.66 6.82
C ARG A 211 22.07 3.11 7.54
N THR A 212 20.89 3.53 7.12
CA THR A 212 19.61 2.98 7.59
C THR A 212 19.04 2.04 6.52
N LEU A 213 18.82 0.78 6.89
CA LEU A 213 18.05 -0.15 6.08
C LEU A 213 16.57 0.21 6.23
N VAL A 214 15.97 0.79 5.20
CA VAL A 214 14.53 1.10 5.15
C VAL A 214 13.80 -0.09 4.54
N LEU A 215 12.97 -0.75 5.32
CA LEU A 215 12.21 -1.93 4.91
C LEU A 215 10.73 -1.58 4.82
N TYR A 216 10.21 -1.61 3.60
CA TYR A 216 8.81 -1.25 3.31
C TYR A 216 7.86 -2.45 3.37
N ASP A 217 8.34 -3.65 2.97
CA ASP A 217 7.55 -4.88 3.00
C ASP A 217 8.44 -6.13 2.95
N VAL A 218 7.87 -7.25 3.40
CA VAL A 218 8.43 -8.60 3.23
C VAL A 218 7.31 -9.51 2.73
N VAL A 219 7.51 -10.17 1.59
CA VAL A 219 6.51 -10.98 0.91
C VAL A 219 7.01 -12.42 0.79
N GLY A 220 6.28 -13.34 1.41
CA GLY A 220 6.55 -14.77 1.37
C GLY A 220 5.57 -15.54 2.25
N ALA A 221 5.63 -16.86 2.21
CA ALA A 221 4.76 -17.74 3.00
C ALA A 221 5.02 -17.67 4.52
N ALA A 222 6.19 -17.16 4.91
CA ALA A 222 6.56 -16.87 6.28
C ALA A 222 7.41 -15.60 6.34
N ILE A 223 7.32 -14.89 7.46
CA ILE A 223 8.16 -13.70 7.71
C ILE A 223 9.38 -14.15 8.52
N PRO A 224 10.60 -14.09 7.94
CA PRO A 224 11.80 -14.48 8.65
C PRO A 224 12.12 -13.48 9.78
N PRO A 225 12.78 -13.93 10.86
CA PRO A 225 13.24 -13.02 11.91
C PRO A 225 14.27 -12.03 11.37
N LEU A 226 14.38 -10.86 12.03
CA LEU A 226 15.23 -9.74 11.59
C LEU A 226 16.67 -10.16 11.28
N GLY A 227 17.26 -11.03 12.12
CA GLY A 227 18.64 -11.49 11.90
C GLY A 227 18.83 -12.14 10.54
N ALA A 228 17.96 -13.11 10.21
CA ALA A 228 18.01 -13.82 8.93
C ALA A 228 17.76 -12.89 7.73
N LEU A 229 16.77 -11.97 7.85
CA LEU A 229 16.50 -10.99 6.80
C LEU A 229 17.68 -10.06 6.56
N ALA A 230 18.22 -9.53 7.63
CA ALA A 230 19.31 -8.59 7.55
C ALA A 230 20.59 -9.25 7.02
N ASP A 231 20.85 -10.57 7.32
CA ASP A 231 21.93 -11.34 6.72
C ASP A 231 21.73 -11.59 5.22
N ALA A 232 20.47 -11.90 4.84
CA ALA A 232 20.14 -12.13 3.43
C ALA A 232 20.18 -10.83 2.59
N ILE A 233 19.78 -9.69 3.16
CA ILE A 233 19.86 -8.38 2.50
C ILE A 233 21.34 -7.95 2.37
N GLY A 234 22.15 -8.19 3.40
CA GLY A 234 23.57 -7.86 3.38
C GLY A 234 23.85 -6.35 3.26
N ALA A 235 22.94 -5.51 3.78
CA ALA A 235 23.10 -4.05 3.72
C ALA A 235 24.20 -3.55 4.67
N ASP A 236 25.02 -2.59 4.21
CA ASP A 236 25.89 -1.81 5.10
C ASP A 236 25.04 -0.75 5.84
N ALA A 237 24.43 -1.18 6.93
CA ALA A 237 23.54 -0.38 7.76
C ALA A 237 23.76 -0.71 9.24
N ASP A 238 23.66 0.30 10.09
CA ASP A 238 23.71 0.19 11.55
C ASP A 238 22.35 0.39 12.22
N ARG A 239 21.34 0.70 11.41
CA ARG A 239 19.93 0.89 11.83
C ARG A 239 19.00 0.28 10.81
N ILE A 240 17.84 -0.22 11.27
CA ILE A 240 16.71 -0.54 10.43
C ILE A 240 15.53 0.36 10.79
N MET A 241 14.76 0.76 9.77
CA MET A 241 13.47 1.39 9.89
C MET A 241 12.44 0.57 9.12
N THR A 242 11.28 0.29 9.72
CA THR A 242 10.17 -0.40 9.06
C THR A 242 8.93 0.50 9.01
N PHE A 243 8.22 0.42 7.89
CA PHE A 243 6.90 1.05 7.69
C PHE A 243 5.77 0.02 7.77
N PHE A 244 5.94 -0.95 8.63
CA PHE A 244 4.95 -1.90 9.12
C PHE A 244 5.29 -2.24 10.57
N HIS A 245 4.32 -2.69 11.34
CA HIS A 245 4.58 -3.08 12.73
C HIS A 245 5.48 -4.33 12.77
N PRO A 246 6.62 -4.29 13.47
CA PRO A 246 7.67 -5.31 13.36
C PRO A 246 7.51 -6.50 14.32
N ASP A 247 6.28 -6.78 14.79
CA ASP A 247 5.96 -7.84 15.75
C ASP A 247 6.47 -9.24 15.32
N ARG A 248 6.61 -9.48 14.02
CA ARG A 248 7.15 -10.74 13.48
C ARG A 248 8.66 -10.71 13.24
N LEU A 249 9.31 -9.56 13.30
CA LEU A 249 10.76 -9.43 13.14
C LEU A 249 11.53 -9.63 14.44
N GLY A 250 10.86 -9.51 15.58
CA GLY A 250 11.42 -9.61 16.93
C GLY A 250 11.29 -8.33 17.74
N GLU A 251 11.86 -8.32 18.93
CA GLU A 251 11.74 -7.24 19.90
C GLU A 251 12.79 -6.13 19.70
N GLY A 252 12.67 -5.06 20.51
CA GLY A 252 13.64 -3.96 20.58
C GLY A 252 13.44 -2.86 19.53
N PHE A 253 12.32 -2.83 18.82
CA PHE A 253 11.94 -1.71 17.99
C PHE A 253 11.31 -0.58 18.81
N VAL A 254 11.63 0.65 18.45
CA VAL A 254 11.06 1.88 19.02
C VAL A 254 10.10 2.48 17.99
N ALA A 255 8.90 2.82 18.43
CA ALA A 255 7.92 3.50 17.59
C ALA A 255 8.22 5.00 17.56
N GLU A 256 8.34 5.56 16.38
CA GLU A 256 8.55 6.99 16.12
C GLU A 256 7.30 7.54 15.41
N PRO A 257 6.68 8.64 15.89
CA PRO A 257 5.54 9.23 15.18
C PRO A 257 5.90 9.55 13.73
N LEU A 258 5.01 9.19 12.82
CA LEU A 258 5.14 9.54 11.40
C LEU A 258 4.66 10.98 11.21
N ASP A 259 5.56 11.93 11.42
CA ASP A 259 5.31 13.35 11.18
C ASP A 259 5.58 13.76 9.73
N ALA A 260 5.32 15.03 9.41
CA ALA A 260 5.52 15.56 8.07
C ALA A 260 6.98 15.51 7.62
N ALA A 261 7.96 15.64 8.54
CA ALA A 261 9.37 15.61 8.19
C ALA A 261 9.82 14.18 7.83
N LEU A 262 9.42 13.19 8.62
CA LEU A 262 9.70 11.79 8.35
C LEU A 262 8.97 11.32 7.08
N ALA A 263 7.72 11.75 6.88
CA ALA A 263 6.96 11.47 5.66
C ALA A 263 7.64 12.03 4.41
N ALA A 264 8.06 13.30 4.45
CA ALA A 264 8.74 13.97 3.33
C ALA A 264 10.10 13.34 3.01
N ALA A 265 10.83 12.85 4.03
CA ALA A 265 12.10 12.15 3.84
C ALA A 265 11.94 10.82 3.09
N HIS A 266 10.71 10.29 2.98
CA HIS A 266 10.39 9.00 2.39
C HIS A 266 9.38 9.10 1.24
N ASP A 267 9.60 10.03 0.30
CA ASP A 267 8.90 10.15 -1.01
C ASP A 267 7.41 10.53 -0.93
N ASP A 268 6.99 11.37 0.03
CA ASP A 268 5.61 11.92 0.17
C ASP A 268 4.46 10.88 0.19
N TRP A 269 4.78 9.61 0.43
CA TRP A 269 3.81 8.51 0.44
C TRP A 269 2.80 8.55 1.54
N PHE A 270 3.22 9.13 2.61
CA PHE A 270 2.51 9.07 3.86
C PHE A 270 1.56 10.27 3.96
N THR A 271 0.63 10.37 3.00
CA THR A 271 -0.56 11.16 3.22
C THR A 271 -1.35 10.56 4.39
N GLY A 272 -1.96 11.39 5.21
CA GLY A 272 -2.57 10.97 6.47
C GLY A 272 -3.59 9.85 6.30
N LEU A 273 -3.44 8.78 7.06
CA LEU A 273 -4.42 7.72 7.18
C LEU A 273 -5.65 8.25 7.91
N MET A 274 -6.83 7.95 7.40
CA MET A 274 -8.10 8.19 8.07
C MET A 274 -8.91 6.89 8.16
N ALA A 275 -9.66 6.74 9.25
CA ALA A 275 -10.55 5.60 9.45
C ALA A 275 -11.97 6.04 9.81
N ARG A 276 -12.96 5.25 9.38
CA ARG A 276 -14.35 5.32 9.82
C ARG A 276 -14.76 3.96 10.33
N GLY A 277 -15.45 3.91 11.47
CA GLY A 277 -15.74 2.66 12.17
C GLY A 277 -14.62 2.22 13.13
N PRO A 278 -14.71 1.02 13.71
CA PRO A 278 -13.74 0.51 14.66
C PRO A 278 -12.41 0.16 13.98
N LEU A 279 -11.29 0.56 14.60
CA LEU A 279 -9.95 0.14 14.19
C LEU A 279 -9.30 -0.56 15.39
N ALA A 280 -9.33 -1.88 15.39
CA ALA A 280 -8.98 -2.73 16.55
C ALA A 280 -7.55 -2.53 17.08
N VAL A 281 -6.67 -1.91 16.29
CA VAL A 281 -5.25 -1.68 16.62
C VAL A 281 -4.94 -0.24 17.05
N GLU A 282 -5.94 0.64 17.10
CA GLU A 282 -5.77 2.08 17.36
C GLU A 282 -5.26 2.41 18.79
N GLY A 283 -5.35 1.47 19.74
CA GLY A 283 -4.87 1.63 21.12
C GLY A 283 -3.35 1.62 21.30
N GLY A 284 -2.55 1.61 20.25
CA GLY A 284 -1.08 1.63 20.33
C GLY A 284 -0.43 2.04 19.01
N PRO A 285 0.91 2.02 18.94
CA PRO A 285 1.62 2.35 17.71
C PRO A 285 1.18 1.44 16.56
N LEU A 286 0.83 2.04 15.43
CA LEU A 286 0.41 1.34 14.21
C LEU A 286 0.87 2.09 12.97
N ILE A 287 0.85 1.40 11.85
CA ILE A 287 0.96 1.97 10.50
C ILE A 287 0.25 1.03 9.53
N LEU A 288 -0.49 1.59 8.60
CA LEU A 288 -0.94 0.83 7.43
C LEU A 288 0.26 0.64 6.49
N PRO A 289 0.66 -0.60 6.17
CA PRO A 289 1.83 -0.81 5.31
C PRO A 289 1.72 -0.02 4.00
N PRO A 290 2.82 0.60 3.52
CA PRO A 290 2.79 1.49 2.36
C PRO A 290 2.20 0.85 1.11
N LEU A 291 2.58 -0.39 0.82
CA LEU A 291 2.13 -1.12 -0.38
C LEU A 291 0.72 -1.71 -0.24
N THR A 292 -0.01 -1.35 0.81
CA THR A 292 -1.43 -1.65 1.04
C THR A 292 -2.31 -0.40 0.87
N ARG A 293 -1.69 0.78 0.68
CA ARG A 293 -2.40 2.05 0.51
C ARG A 293 -2.95 2.18 -0.90
N THR A 294 -4.11 2.80 -1.00
CA THR A 294 -4.86 2.97 -2.25
C THR A 294 -5.21 4.43 -2.52
#